data_1756e1eed1c31a82d587f581edb3da6e
#
_entry.id   1756e1eed1c31a82d587f581edb3da6e
#
_cell.length_a   1.000
_cell.length_b   1.000
_cell.length_c   1.000
_cell.angle_alpha   90.00
_cell.angle_beta   90.00
_cell.angle_gamma   90.00
#
_symmetry.space_group_name_H-M   'P 1'
#
loop_
_entity.id
_entity.type
_entity.pdbx_description
1 polymer ?
#
loop_
_entity_poly.entity_id
_entity_poly.type
_entity_poly.pdbx_seq_one_letter_code
_entity_poly.pdbx_strand_id
1 'polypeptide(L)'
;MHDEKIRIKTENGQTLEVVVFSKSANRIEVVLGEGVHNMRCTLIPTRNEMAYVGSIKGREIVYERSKTQVQADIDRLDPRLKKSR
;
A
#
# COMPACT_ATOMS: atom_id res chain seq x y z
N MET A 1 5.79 -13.25 -10.75
CA MET A 1 5.93 -12.64 -9.58
C MET A 1 6.08 -11.17 -9.67
N HIS A 2 5.37 -10.44 -8.94
CA HIS A 2 5.43 -9.03 -9.02
C HIS A 2 6.02 -8.44 -7.82
N ASP A 3 6.96 -7.57 -7.98
CA ASP A 3 7.55 -6.86 -6.88
C ASP A 3 7.14 -5.41 -7.01
N GLU A 4 5.88 -5.16 -6.85
CA GLU A 4 5.40 -3.80 -6.94
C GLU A 4 5.95 -2.98 -5.78
N LYS A 5 6.41 -1.78 -6.06
CA LYS A 5 6.91 -0.90 -5.03
C LYS A 5 6.08 0.37 -5.02
N ILE A 6 5.84 0.87 -3.83
CA ILE A 6 5.11 2.12 -3.69
C ILE A 6 5.90 3.02 -2.76
N ARG A 7 5.59 4.30 -2.79
CA ARG A 7 6.25 5.25 -1.93
C ARG A 7 5.28 5.70 -0.86
N ILE A 8 5.72 5.61 0.37
CA ILE A 8 4.91 6.04 1.49
C ILE A 8 5.63 7.18 2.18
N LYS A 9 4.91 7.92 3.00
CA LYS A 9 5.50 9.01 3.75
C LYS A 9 5.45 8.71 5.23
N THR A 10 6.49 9.11 5.92
CA THR A 10 6.54 8.95 7.36
C THR A 10 6.07 10.23 8.02
N GLU A 11 5.86 10.19 9.32
CA GLU A 11 5.42 11.36 10.04
C GLU A 11 6.46 12.47 10.04
N ASN A 12 7.71 12.17 9.73
CA ASN A 12 8.74 13.19 9.62
C ASN A 12 8.79 13.79 8.23
N GLY A 13 7.92 13.38 7.35
CA GLY A 13 7.91 13.90 5.99
C GLY A 13 8.88 13.20 5.05
N GLN A 14 9.49 12.12 5.49
CA GLN A 14 10.39 11.39 4.61
C GLN A 14 9.61 10.44 3.72
N THR A 15 10.12 10.21 2.54
CA THR A 15 9.49 9.26 1.61
C THR A 15 10.31 7.99 1.61
N LEU A 16 9.64 6.86 1.76
CA LEU A 16 10.27 5.56 1.74
C LEU A 16 9.66 4.71 0.65
N GLU A 17 10.47 3.89 0.02
CA GLU A 17 9.97 2.96 -0.97
C GLU A 17 9.81 1.61 -0.30
N VAL A 18 8.64 1.00 -0.44
CA VAL A 18 8.35 -0.27 0.18
C VAL A 18 7.78 -1.22 -0.85
N VAL A 19 7.90 -2.50 -0.59
CA VAL A 19 7.42 -3.53 -1.50
C VAL A 19 6.01 -3.93 -1.09
N VAL A 20 5.11 -4.02 -2.07
CA VAL A 20 3.74 -4.43 -1.82
C VAL A 20 3.68 -5.94 -1.75
N PHE A 21 3.21 -6.47 -0.63
CA PHE A 21 3.06 -7.89 -0.47
C PHE A 21 1.66 -8.32 -0.91
N SER A 22 0.67 -7.52 -0.63
CA SER A 22 -0.69 -7.84 -0.98
C SER A 22 -1.46 -6.53 -1.10
N LYS A 23 -2.41 -6.45 -2.01
CA LYS A 23 -3.09 -5.20 -2.28
C LYS A 23 -4.55 -5.44 -2.57
N SER A 24 -5.41 -4.79 -1.82
CA SER A 24 -6.84 -4.78 -2.08
C SER A 24 -7.34 -3.39 -1.76
N ALA A 25 -8.56 -3.08 -2.16
CA ALA A 25 -9.11 -1.76 -1.89
C ALA A 25 -9.27 -1.50 -0.40
N ASN A 26 -9.44 -2.53 0.39
CA ASN A 26 -9.65 -2.36 1.83
C ASN A 26 -8.38 -2.50 2.65
N ARG A 27 -7.30 -2.96 2.06
CA ARG A 27 -6.10 -3.20 2.82
C ARG A 27 -4.91 -3.41 1.90
N ILE A 28 -3.79 -2.82 2.22
CA ILE A 28 -2.56 -3.01 1.49
C ILE A 28 -1.53 -3.48 2.48
N GLU A 29 -0.87 -4.60 2.21
CA GLU A 29 0.21 -5.07 3.06
C GLU A 29 1.52 -4.82 2.36
N VAL A 30 2.43 -4.17 3.06
CA VAL A 30 3.72 -3.81 2.51
C VAL A 30 4.84 -4.36 3.40
N VAL A 31 6.01 -4.47 2.81
CA VAL A 31 7.18 -4.95 3.52
C VAL A 31 8.22 -3.86 3.52
N LEU A 32 8.71 -3.53 4.71
CA LEU A 32 9.76 -2.56 4.86
C LEU A 32 11.03 -3.26 5.31
N GLY A 33 12.17 -2.71 4.96
CA GLY A 33 13.43 -3.26 5.39
C GLY A 33 13.98 -4.23 4.38
N GLU A 34 15.12 -4.78 4.68
CA GLU A 34 15.81 -5.66 3.78
C GLU A 34 16.28 -6.91 4.47
N GLY A 35 16.37 -7.96 3.72
CA GLY A 35 16.93 -9.19 4.21
C GLY A 35 16.12 -9.76 5.35
N VAL A 36 16.82 -10.22 6.37
CA VAL A 36 16.16 -10.87 7.47
C VAL A 36 15.45 -9.90 8.40
N HIS A 37 15.65 -8.61 8.20
CA HIS A 37 15.05 -7.62 9.09
C HIS A 37 13.82 -6.97 8.49
N ASN A 38 13.22 -7.59 7.48
CA ASN A 38 12.04 -6.99 6.89
C ASN A 38 10.86 -7.06 7.86
N MET A 39 9.95 -6.14 7.74
CA MET A 39 8.77 -6.08 8.58
C MET A 39 7.57 -5.80 7.73
N ARG A 40 6.46 -6.44 8.04
CA ARG A 40 5.22 -6.18 7.35
C ARG A 40 4.43 -5.12 8.03
N CYS A 41 3.76 -4.34 7.25
CA CYS A 41 2.87 -3.31 7.79
C CYS A 41 1.57 -3.35 7.00
N THR A 42 0.47 -3.22 7.67
CA THR A 42 -0.84 -3.18 7.02
C THR A 42 -1.31 -1.75 6.94
N LEU A 43 -1.68 -1.33 5.74
CA LEU A 43 -2.22 0.00 5.50
C LEU A 43 -3.72 -0.14 5.26
N ILE A 44 -4.50 0.70 5.90
CA ILE A 44 -5.94 0.68 5.71
C ILE A 44 -6.40 2.05 5.23
N PRO A 45 -7.52 2.14 4.52
CA PRO A 45 -7.98 3.43 4.02
C PRO A 45 -8.36 4.35 5.16
N THR A 46 -8.10 5.63 4.97
CA THR A 46 -8.52 6.62 5.93
C THR A 46 -10.04 6.76 5.86
N ARG A 47 -10.59 7.49 6.79
CA ARG A 47 -12.04 7.65 6.85
C ARG A 47 -12.60 8.25 5.56
N ASN A 48 -11.92 9.18 4.95
CA ASN A 48 -12.40 9.77 3.72
C ASN A 48 -11.94 9.00 2.49
N GLU A 49 -11.21 7.91 2.68
CA GLU A 49 -10.77 7.03 1.60
C GLU A 49 -9.86 7.69 0.57
N MET A 50 -9.18 8.76 1.01
CA MET A 50 -8.28 9.46 0.12
C MET A 50 -6.82 9.08 0.33
N ALA A 51 -6.53 8.25 1.29
CA ALA A 51 -5.18 7.78 1.57
C ALA A 51 -5.26 6.49 2.37
N TYR A 52 -4.13 5.85 2.57
CA TYR A 52 -4.03 4.65 3.39
C TYR A 52 -3.01 4.93 4.49
N VAL A 53 -3.30 4.46 5.69
CA VAL A 53 -2.41 4.69 6.83
C VAL A 53 -2.11 3.40 7.55
N GLY A 54 -0.95 3.33 8.14
CA GLY A 54 -0.55 2.21 8.98
C GLY A 54 0.47 2.67 9.96
N SER A 55 0.96 1.78 10.79
CA SER A 55 1.98 2.15 11.73
C SER A 55 3.00 1.03 11.88
N ILE A 56 4.23 1.40 12.10
CA ILE A 56 5.30 0.48 12.27
C ILE A 56 6.19 1.00 13.38
N LYS A 57 6.39 0.20 14.41
CA LYS A 57 7.21 0.58 15.55
C LYS A 57 6.79 1.93 16.11
N GLY A 58 5.48 2.14 16.20
CA GLY A 58 4.98 3.37 16.77
C GLY A 58 5.04 4.57 15.87
N ARG A 59 5.46 4.39 14.62
CA ARG A 59 5.51 5.49 13.68
C ARG A 59 4.45 5.32 12.62
N GLU A 60 3.77 6.41 12.31
CA GLU A 60 2.72 6.38 11.32
C GLU A 60 3.30 6.52 9.92
N ILE A 61 2.76 5.74 9.00
CA ILE A 61 3.13 5.85 7.59
C ILE A 61 1.86 6.04 6.79
N VAL A 62 1.98 6.78 5.70
CA VAL A 62 0.84 7.16 4.89
C VAL A 62 1.15 6.90 3.42
N TYR A 63 0.21 6.28 2.73
CA TYR A 63 0.29 6.10 1.29
C TYR A 63 -0.75 7.03 0.69
N GLU A 64 -0.31 8.05 -0.03
CA GLU A 64 -1.20 9.10 -0.51
C GLU A 64 -1.84 8.70 -1.83
N ARG A 65 -2.79 7.79 -1.76
CA ARG A 65 -3.50 7.37 -2.95
C ARG A 65 -4.90 6.99 -2.51
N SER A 66 -5.91 7.38 -3.26
CA SER A 66 -7.29 7.14 -2.86
C SER A 66 -7.68 5.69 -3.06
N LYS A 67 -8.73 5.28 -2.38
CA LYS A 67 -9.24 3.92 -2.50
C LYS A 67 -9.67 3.64 -3.93
N THR A 68 -10.25 4.61 -4.60
CA THR A 68 -10.66 4.46 -5.98
C THR A 68 -9.45 4.24 -6.89
N GLN A 69 -8.37 4.96 -6.63
CA GLN A 69 -7.16 4.79 -7.42
C GLN A 69 -6.52 3.44 -7.19
N VAL A 70 -6.54 2.96 -5.95
CA VAL A 70 -6.00 1.65 -5.63
C VAL A 70 -6.80 0.58 -6.34
N GLN A 71 -8.13 0.71 -6.34
CA GLN A 71 -8.96 -0.27 -7.02
C GLN A 71 -8.66 -0.26 -8.53
N ALA A 72 -8.45 0.91 -9.10
CA ALA A 72 -8.10 1.00 -10.51
C ALA A 72 -6.75 0.34 -10.80
N ASP A 73 -5.79 0.48 -9.87
CA ASP A 73 -4.50 -0.16 -10.04
C ASP A 73 -4.64 -1.67 -10.03
N ILE A 74 -5.47 -2.20 -9.15
CA ILE A 74 -5.69 -3.62 -9.07
C ILE A 74 -6.34 -4.13 -10.34
N ASP A 75 -7.34 -3.42 -10.83
CA ASP A 75 -8.05 -3.83 -12.04
C ASP A 75 -7.11 -3.83 -13.24
N ARG A 76 -6.17 -2.91 -13.26
CA ARG A 76 -5.23 -2.85 -14.36
C ARG A 76 -4.24 -4.02 -14.31
N LEU A 77 -3.88 -4.45 -13.11
CA LEU A 77 -2.93 -5.54 -12.97
C LEU A 77 -3.58 -6.89 -13.25
N ASP A 78 -4.88 -7.00 -13.09
CA ASP A 78 -5.57 -8.26 -13.30
C ASP A 78 -6.74 -8.06 -14.24
N PRO A 79 -6.50 -8.09 -15.55
CA PRO A 79 -7.55 -7.84 -16.50
C PRO A 79 -8.73 -8.78 -16.38
N ARG A 80 -8.55 -9.95 -15.80
CA ARG A 80 -9.66 -10.85 -15.67
C ARG A 80 -10.73 -10.35 -14.73
N LEU A 81 -10.33 -9.53 -13.77
CA LEU A 81 -11.31 -8.98 -12.86
C LEU A 81 -12.15 -7.95 -13.55
N LYS A 82 -11.56 -7.26 -14.59
CA LYS A 82 -12.26 -6.27 -15.22
C LYS A 82 -13.26 -6.81 -16.11
N LYS A 83 -13.14 -7.95 -16.69
CA LYS A 83 -13.97 -8.40 -17.66
C LYS A 83 -15.21 -8.81 -17.22
N SER A 84 -15.42 -8.81 -16.12
CA SER A 84 -16.62 -9.24 -15.81
C SER A 84 -17.62 -8.39 -16.30
N ARG A 85 -17.91 -8.26 -16.97
CA ARG A 85 -18.71 -7.59 -17.41
C ARG A 85 -19.15 -7.92 -17.90
#